data_524f57aa2876df29b3fac6bd60458638
#
_entry.id   524f57aa2876df29b3fac6bd60458638
#
_cell.length_a   1.000
_cell.length_b   1.000
_cell.length_c   1.000
_cell.angle_alpha   90.00
_cell.angle_beta   90.00
_cell.angle_gamma   90.00
#
_symmetry.space_group_name_H-M   'P 1'
#
loop_
_entity.id
_entity.type
_entity.pdbx_description
1 polymer ?
#
loop_
_entity_poly.entity_id
_entity_poly.type
_entity_poly.pdbx_seq_one_letter_code
_entity_poly.pdbx_strand_id
1 'polypeptide(L)'
;IQGMYGNRILIIHNGARQTGQQWGADHAPEVDMNGSSSVSVIKGSDAVRYGSDALGGIIVMEQSPLPFRKRSLQGGISALYGSNGRRYVATGQLEGAFPGDFAWRLQGTWSNSGDRSTAHYLLNNTGTREYHASASLGYDRGRLRVEGFYSRFYSRTGVMLSAQMGSEDLLAERIRLGRPLHTDPFSRGIRPPCQEVTHQIAFGRMRLGMKKGGSIHWQSTWQKDDRQENRVRRLDSNIPAVSLHLNSFQHLLRWKRDYRSWQVEAGGQVMFIENHSRAGTGFVPVIPNYTETQAGIYGIGKYHLARGGVEAGLRLDMQETRASGYDWTGSPYGGTRKFNNVSYSLGGHYQLSRRWRLTSNFGLAWRAPHVYELYSNGNELGSGMFVRGDSAMHSERSYKWISSLRYGDGMFSVCLDGYLQWVDGYIYELSLIHISEPTRPL
;
A
#
# COMPACT_ATOMS: atom_id res chain seq x y z
N ILE A 1 10.80 0.23 5.18
CA ILE A 1 11.34 1.56 5.51
C ILE A 1 11.76 1.52 6.98
N GLN A 2 13.04 1.70 7.29
CA GLN A 2 13.56 1.74 8.67
C GLN A 2 13.09 0.54 9.54
N GLY A 3 13.17 -0.67 9.02
CA GLY A 3 12.73 -1.90 9.69
C GLY A 3 11.23 -2.17 9.65
N MET A 4 10.39 -1.22 9.23
CA MET A 4 8.96 -1.40 9.09
C MET A 4 8.57 -1.92 7.71
N TYR A 5 7.56 -2.77 7.64
CA TYR A 5 7.03 -3.40 6.41
C TYR A 5 5.52 -3.66 6.51
N GLY A 6 4.94 -4.15 5.43
CA GLY A 6 3.53 -4.54 5.36
C GLY A 6 2.59 -3.39 5.72
N ASN A 7 1.63 -3.66 6.56
CA ASN A 7 0.56 -2.74 6.97
C ASN A 7 1.03 -1.51 7.78
N ARG A 8 2.33 -1.36 8.02
CA ARG A 8 2.94 -0.19 8.68
C ARG A 8 3.49 0.84 7.69
N ILE A 9 3.33 0.57 6.39
CA ILE A 9 3.71 1.48 5.31
C ILE A 9 2.47 1.84 4.53
N LEU A 10 2.12 3.12 4.51
CA LEU A 10 1.00 3.62 3.75
C LEU A 10 1.41 3.87 2.30
N ILE A 11 0.60 3.44 1.36
CA ILE A 11 0.80 3.69 -0.06
C ILE A 11 -0.27 4.65 -0.58
N ILE A 12 0.19 5.71 -1.24
CA ILE A 12 -0.65 6.71 -1.90
C ILE A 12 -0.38 6.64 -3.40
N HIS A 13 -1.40 6.35 -4.17
CA HIS A 13 -1.35 6.31 -5.62
C HIS A 13 -2.17 7.47 -6.22
N ASN A 14 -1.52 8.45 -6.84
CA ASN A 14 -2.14 9.66 -7.40
C ASN A 14 -3.07 10.39 -6.39
N GLY A 15 -2.66 10.45 -5.12
CA GLY A 15 -3.44 11.06 -4.05
C GLY A 15 -4.51 10.16 -3.41
N ALA A 16 -4.78 8.97 -3.96
CA ALA A 16 -5.66 7.97 -3.39
C ALA A 16 -4.88 7.06 -2.42
N ARG A 17 -5.40 6.85 -1.22
CA ARG A 17 -4.87 5.84 -0.31
C ARG A 17 -5.21 4.46 -0.84
N GLN A 18 -4.20 3.63 -1.10
CA GLN A 18 -4.36 2.26 -1.57
C GLN A 18 -5.06 1.41 -0.50
N THR A 19 -6.13 0.72 -0.90
CA THR A 19 -6.82 -0.30 -0.10
C THR A 19 -6.50 -1.69 -0.63
N GLY A 20 -6.87 -2.76 0.09
CA GLY A 20 -6.61 -4.15 -0.32
C GLY A 20 -5.38 -4.79 0.33
N GLN A 21 -4.55 -4.02 1.07
CA GLN A 21 -3.39 -4.56 1.80
C GLN A 21 -3.77 -5.22 3.14
N GLN A 22 -5.02 -5.12 3.56
CA GLN A 22 -5.52 -5.59 4.85
C GLN A 22 -5.67 -7.12 4.94
N TRP A 23 -5.45 -7.84 3.86
CA TRP A 23 -5.69 -9.29 3.77
C TRP A 23 -4.50 -10.15 4.20
N GLY A 24 -3.36 -9.55 4.51
CA GLY A 24 -2.16 -10.22 4.96
C GLY A 24 -0.91 -9.39 4.73
N ALA A 25 0.14 -9.64 5.51
CA ALA A 25 1.39 -8.88 5.47
C ALA A 25 2.28 -9.23 4.28
N ASP A 26 2.09 -10.38 3.67
CA ASP A 26 2.89 -10.97 2.59
C ASP A 26 2.39 -10.62 1.17
N HIS A 27 1.31 -9.86 1.08
CA HIS A 27 0.75 -9.46 -0.21
C HIS A 27 1.46 -8.21 -0.77
N ALA A 28 1.86 -8.30 -2.05
CA ALA A 28 2.49 -7.17 -2.76
C ALA A 28 1.45 -6.06 -3.07
N PRO A 29 1.87 -4.79 -3.11
CA PRO A 29 0.99 -3.70 -3.52
C PRO A 29 0.47 -3.88 -4.94
N GLU A 30 -0.81 -3.64 -5.14
CA GLU A 30 -1.53 -3.78 -6.40
C GLU A 30 -1.49 -2.47 -7.19
N VAL A 31 -0.30 -2.07 -7.60
CA VAL A 31 -0.04 -0.81 -8.30
C VAL A 31 0.88 -1.04 -9.49
N ASP A 32 0.54 -0.44 -10.63
CA ASP A 32 1.44 -0.39 -11.79
C ASP A 32 2.56 0.63 -11.57
N MET A 33 3.74 0.14 -11.21
CA MET A 33 4.93 0.97 -11.01
C MET A 33 5.37 1.70 -12.29
N ASN A 34 5.08 1.14 -13.48
CA ASN A 34 5.44 1.75 -14.76
C ASN A 34 4.53 2.93 -15.14
N GLY A 35 3.35 3.01 -14.52
CA GLY A 35 2.41 4.12 -14.68
C GLY A 35 2.76 5.36 -13.87
N SER A 36 3.73 5.28 -12.95
CA SER A 36 4.14 6.38 -12.09
C SER A 36 5.39 7.07 -12.64
N SER A 37 5.39 8.41 -12.66
CA SER A 37 6.55 9.22 -13.05
C SER A 37 7.45 9.59 -11.88
N SER A 38 6.95 9.49 -10.66
CA SER A 38 7.73 9.70 -9.43
C SER A 38 7.29 8.76 -8.33
N VAL A 39 8.28 8.32 -7.54
CA VAL A 39 8.07 7.59 -6.28
C VAL A 39 8.82 8.34 -5.20
N SER A 40 8.14 8.74 -4.14
CA SER A 40 8.73 9.47 -3.04
C SER A 40 8.34 8.89 -1.69
N VAL A 41 9.16 9.13 -0.67
CA VAL A 41 8.89 8.72 0.71
C VAL A 41 8.69 9.97 1.56
N ILE A 42 7.48 10.09 2.15
CA ILE A 42 7.15 11.19 3.04
C ILE A 42 7.44 10.78 4.48
N LYS A 43 8.11 11.68 5.19
CA LYS A 43 8.42 11.63 6.62
C LYS A 43 8.11 12.99 7.23
N GLY A 44 7.91 13.06 8.55
CA GLY A 44 7.69 14.33 9.25
C GLY A 44 6.26 14.83 9.22
N SER A 45 6.06 16.16 9.36
CA SER A 45 4.74 16.79 9.56
C SER A 45 3.76 16.54 8.43
N ASP A 46 4.25 16.41 7.21
CA ASP A 46 3.41 16.13 6.05
C ASP A 46 2.75 14.73 6.11
N ALA A 47 3.32 13.79 6.89
CA ALA A 47 2.73 12.48 7.11
C ALA A 47 1.39 12.54 7.85
N VAL A 48 1.19 13.52 8.72
CA VAL A 48 -0.04 13.76 9.48
C VAL A 48 -1.26 13.93 8.56
N ARG A 49 -1.08 14.47 7.35
CA ARG A 49 -2.13 14.63 6.33
C ARG A 49 -2.82 13.32 5.94
N TYR A 50 -2.10 12.21 5.97
CA TYR A 50 -2.53 10.95 5.36
C TYR A 50 -3.22 9.98 6.33
N GLY A 51 -3.11 10.21 7.63
CA GLY A 51 -3.82 9.44 8.67
C GLY A 51 -3.06 8.24 9.21
N SER A 52 -3.81 7.21 9.60
CA SER A 52 -3.29 5.96 10.19
C SER A 52 -2.39 5.17 9.24
N ASP A 53 -1.73 4.13 9.77
CA ASP A 53 -0.93 3.12 9.07
C ASP A 53 0.41 3.62 8.50
N ALA A 54 0.83 4.83 8.81
CA ALA A 54 2.08 5.43 8.37
C ALA A 54 3.24 5.29 9.39
N LEU A 55 3.29 4.19 10.17
CA LEU A 55 4.31 3.99 11.21
C LEU A 55 5.73 3.97 10.64
N GLY A 56 5.92 3.28 9.52
CA GLY A 56 7.20 3.22 8.79
C GLY A 56 7.44 4.45 7.93
N GLY A 57 6.38 5.05 7.43
CA GLY A 57 6.39 6.15 6.47
C GLY A 57 5.34 5.96 5.38
N ILE A 58 5.33 6.87 4.41
CA ILE A 58 4.37 6.89 3.32
C ILE A 58 5.11 6.82 2.00
N ILE A 59 4.75 5.87 1.16
CA ILE A 59 5.20 5.81 -0.23
C ILE A 59 4.16 6.53 -1.09
N VAL A 60 4.57 7.56 -1.78
CA VAL A 60 3.71 8.33 -2.69
C VAL A 60 4.17 8.07 -4.12
N MET A 61 3.26 7.53 -4.92
CA MET A 61 3.44 7.29 -6.34
C MET A 61 2.53 8.22 -7.12
N GLU A 62 3.11 9.04 -7.99
CA GLU A 62 2.38 10.05 -8.73
C GLU A 62 2.72 10.01 -10.22
N GLN A 63 1.71 10.29 -11.03
CA GLN A 63 1.91 10.62 -12.44
C GLN A 63 2.30 12.10 -12.58
N SER A 64 3.01 12.42 -13.66
CA SER A 64 3.27 13.83 -14.04
C SER A 64 1.95 14.59 -14.18
N PRO A 65 1.92 15.92 -13.90
CA PRO A 65 0.74 16.73 -14.21
C PRO A 65 0.29 16.59 -15.66
N LEU A 66 -1.02 16.67 -15.90
CA LEU A 66 -1.56 16.66 -17.26
C LEU A 66 -1.03 17.87 -18.08
N PRO A 67 -0.81 17.71 -19.39
CA PRO A 67 -0.17 18.72 -20.25
C PRO A 67 -1.12 19.84 -20.70
N PHE A 68 -1.81 20.53 -19.82
CA PHE A 68 -2.90 21.50 -20.11
C PHE A 68 -2.52 22.62 -21.10
N ARG A 69 -1.25 22.99 -21.19
CA ARG A 69 -0.78 24.11 -22.02
C ARG A 69 -0.04 23.69 -23.28
N LYS A 70 0.16 22.39 -23.46
CA LYS A 70 0.87 21.83 -24.61
C LYS A 70 -0.14 21.23 -25.60
N ARG A 71 -0.47 21.94 -26.66
CA ARG A 71 -1.36 21.47 -27.73
C ARG A 71 -0.77 20.35 -28.61
N SER A 72 0.32 19.75 -28.21
CA SER A 72 1.00 18.67 -28.96
C SER A 72 0.65 17.32 -28.36
N LEU A 73 0.42 16.34 -29.22
CA LEU A 73 0.38 14.93 -28.86
C LEU A 73 1.77 14.48 -28.47
N GLN A 74 1.91 13.86 -27.29
CA GLN A 74 3.15 13.32 -26.78
C GLN A 74 2.92 11.88 -26.34
N GLY A 75 3.93 11.05 -26.44
CA GLY A 75 3.86 9.68 -26.00
C GLY A 75 5.22 8.99 -26.00
N GLY A 76 5.23 7.81 -25.40
CA GLY A 76 6.42 6.98 -25.33
C GLY A 76 6.06 5.52 -25.19
N ILE A 77 6.96 4.66 -25.62
CA ILE A 77 6.89 3.22 -25.43
C ILE A 77 8.19 2.80 -24.76
N SER A 78 8.09 1.96 -23.74
CA SER A 78 9.24 1.29 -23.15
C SER A 78 9.06 -0.23 -23.18
N ALA A 79 10.14 -0.94 -23.40
CA ALA A 79 10.19 -2.38 -23.35
C ALA A 79 11.37 -2.83 -22.47
N LEU A 80 11.11 -3.84 -21.63
CA LEU A 80 12.13 -4.43 -20.75
C LEU A 80 12.10 -5.94 -20.90
N TYR A 81 13.29 -6.54 -20.97
CA TYR A 81 13.49 -7.96 -20.87
C TYR A 81 14.33 -8.29 -19.61
N GLY A 82 13.84 -9.22 -18.80
CA GLY A 82 14.57 -9.78 -17.67
C GLY A 82 14.86 -11.26 -17.90
N SER A 83 16.11 -11.68 -17.80
CA SER A 83 16.52 -13.07 -18.07
C SER A 83 15.93 -14.06 -17.06
N ASN A 84 15.90 -13.70 -15.74
CA ASN A 84 15.27 -14.54 -14.72
C ASN A 84 13.74 -14.50 -14.88
N GLY A 85 13.15 -15.67 -15.10
CA GLY A 85 11.75 -15.82 -15.48
C GLY A 85 11.46 -15.46 -16.94
N ARG A 86 12.48 -15.10 -17.74
CA ARG A 86 12.34 -14.63 -19.15
C ARG A 86 11.21 -13.62 -19.25
N ARG A 87 11.24 -12.61 -18.36
CA ARG A 87 10.17 -11.61 -18.19
C ARG A 87 10.21 -10.61 -19.33
N TYR A 88 9.05 -10.35 -19.90
CA TYR A 88 8.81 -9.25 -20.84
C TYR A 88 7.90 -8.23 -20.17
N VAL A 89 8.22 -6.95 -20.33
CA VAL A 89 7.36 -5.82 -19.95
C VAL A 89 7.31 -4.85 -21.12
N ALA A 90 6.11 -4.44 -21.50
CA ALA A 90 5.87 -3.39 -22.47
C ALA A 90 4.93 -2.36 -21.85
N THR A 91 5.33 -1.08 -21.88
CA THR A 91 4.53 0.04 -21.38
C THR A 91 4.40 1.09 -22.46
N GLY A 92 3.18 1.56 -22.70
CA GLY A 92 2.89 2.66 -23.60
C GLY A 92 2.15 3.78 -22.88
N GLN A 93 2.51 5.03 -23.20
CA GLN A 93 1.80 6.22 -22.71
C GLN A 93 1.56 7.17 -23.88
N LEU A 94 0.37 7.78 -23.89
CA LEU A 94 -0.04 8.82 -24.81
C LEU A 94 -0.76 9.91 -24.07
N GLU A 95 -0.42 11.18 -24.31
CA GLU A 95 -1.03 12.33 -23.66
C GLU A 95 -1.10 13.53 -24.58
N GLY A 96 -2.02 14.43 -24.31
CA GLY A 96 -2.18 15.66 -25.09
C GLY A 96 -3.18 16.62 -24.49
N ALA A 97 -3.35 17.76 -25.15
CA ALA A 97 -4.35 18.76 -24.80
C ALA A 97 -5.27 19.07 -25.98
N PHE A 98 -6.54 19.26 -25.68
CA PHE A 98 -7.53 19.79 -26.62
C PHE A 98 -7.66 21.32 -26.51
N PRO A 99 -8.20 21.99 -27.53
CA PRO A 99 -8.64 23.36 -27.37
C PRO A 99 -9.63 23.51 -26.20
N GLY A 100 -9.58 24.65 -25.47
CA GLY A 100 -10.52 24.92 -24.38
C GLY A 100 -10.05 24.43 -23.00
N ASP A 101 -8.74 24.36 -22.78
CA ASP A 101 -8.11 24.06 -21.47
C ASP A 101 -8.29 22.63 -20.96
N PHE A 102 -8.57 21.66 -21.85
CA PHE A 102 -8.65 20.24 -21.54
C PHE A 102 -7.35 19.52 -21.84
N ALA A 103 -6.99 18.56 -20.98
CA ALA A 103 -5.86 17.67 -21.20
C ALA A 103 -6.24 16.24 -20.83
N TRP A 104 -5.56 15.27 -21.44
CA TRP A 104 -5.83 13.85 -21.25
C TRP A 104 -4.53 13.03 -21.27
N ARG A 105 -4.61 11.83 -20.69
CA ARG A 105 -3.55 10.81 -20.75
C ARG A 105 -4.17 9.43 -20.77
N LEU A 106 -3.58 8.56 -21.59
CA LEU A 106 -3.81 7.12 -21.58
C LEU A 106 -2.47 6.42 -21.35
N GLN A 107 -2.49 5.36 -20.56
CA GLN A 107 -1.32 4.55 -20.27
C GLN A 107 -1.72 3.08 -20.17
N GLY A 108 -0.86 2.18 -20.62
CA GLY A 108 -1.04 0.75 -20.50
C GLY A 108 0.26 0.03 -20.26
N THR A 109 0.23 -1.04 -19.47
CA THR A 109 1.36 -1.94 -19.23
C THR A 109 0.93 -3.39 -19.42
N TRP A 110 1.74 -4.15 -20.12
CA TRP A 110 1.66 -5.60 -20.22
C TRP A 110 2.95 -6.22 -19.68
N SER A 111 2.82 -7.25 -18.84
CA SER A 111 3.95 -8.00 -18.31
C SER A 111 3.65 -9.50 -18.30
N ASN A 112 4.65 -10.29 -18.67
CA ASN A 112 4.56 -11.75 -18.63
C ASN A 112 5.91 -12.35 -18.24
N SER A 113 5.94 -13.15 -17.18
CA SER A 113 7.10 -13.94 -16.78
C SER A 113 6.72 -15.40 -16.56
N GLY A 114 7.64 -16.30 -16.82
CA GLY A 114 7.55 -17.71 -16.43
C GLY A 114 8.26 -17.99 -15.12
N ASP A 115 8.59 -19.24 -14.91
CA ASP A 115 9.29 -19.74 -13.72
C ASP A 115 10.59 -18.99 -13.50
N ARG A 116 10.80 -18.56 -12.24
CA ARG A 116 12.05 -17.92 -11.81
C ARG A 116 13.07 -18.99 -11.46
N SER A 117 14.33 -18.61 -11.37
CA SER A 117 15.40 -19.50 -10.96
C SER A 117 16.22 -18.90 -9.82
N THR A 118 16.73 -19.78 -8.97
CA THR A 118 17.91 -19.52 -8.15
C THR A 118 19.16 -19.74 -9.01
N ALA A 119 20.34 -19.67 -8.41
CA ALA A 119 21.59 -20.04 -9.09
C ALA A 119 21.65 -21.53 -9.48
N HIS A 120 20.86 -22.41 -8.83
CA HIS A 120 21.01 -23.84 -8.92
C HIS A 120 19.80 -24.60 -9.48
N TYR A 121 18.58 -24.05 -9.38
CA TYR A 121 17.35 -24.72 -9.78
C TYR A 121 16.22 -23.75 -10.11
N LEU A 122 15.21 -24.24 -10.84
CA LEU A 122 14.01 -23.53 -11.14
C LEU A 122 13.03 -23.52 -9.96
N LEU A 123 12.39 -22.39 -9.75
CA LEU A 123 11.28 -22.22 -8.82
C LEU A 123 9.98 -22.35 -9.63
N ASN A 124 9.47 -23.57 -9.70
CA ASN A 124 8.30 -23.87 -10.53
C ASN A 124 7.03 -23.21 -10.02
N ASN A 125 6.15 -22.85 -10.95
CA ASN A 125 4.90 -22.14 -10.72
C ASN A 125 5.09 -20.76 -10.05
N THR A 126 6.15 -20.02 -10.41
CA THR A 126 6.42 -18.66 -9.95
C THR A 126 6.23 -17.62 -11.06
N GLY A 127 5.59 -18.00 -12.16
CA GLY A 127 5.24 -17.11 -13.26
C GLY A 127 4.25 -16.03 -12.84
N THR A 128 4.28 -14.88 -13.53
CA THR A 128 3.33 -13.78 -13.36
C THR A 128 2.80 -13.30 -14.70
N ARG A 129 1.53 -12.88 -14.72
CA ARG A 129 0.88 -12.26 -15.87
C ARG A 129 0.13 -11.03 -15.42
N GLU A 130 0.44 -9.87 -16.00
CA GLU A 130 -0.09 -8.58 -15.56
C GLU A 130 -0.59 -7.76 -16.74
N TYR A 131 -1.71 -7.06 -16.56
CA TYR A 131 -2.31 -6.12 -17.49
C TYR A 131 -2.79 -4.91 -16.72
N HIS A 132 -2.26 -3.75 -17.06
CA HIS A 132 -2.64 -2.50 -16.38
C HIS A 132 -3.05 -1.48 -17.43
N ALA A 133 -4.06 -0.69 -17.11
CA ALA A 133 -4.48 0.43 -17.93
C ALA A 133 -4.92 1.58 -17.04
N SER A 134 -4.63 2.81 -17.47
CA SER A 134 -5.13 4.00 -16.82
C SER A 134 -5.50 5.09 -17.82
N ALA A 135 -6.48 5.92 -17.44
CA ALA A 135 -6.93 7.07 -18.20
C ALA A 135 -7.11 8.27 -17.27
N SER A 136 -6.72 9.45 -17.74
CA SER A 136 -6.92 10.71 -17.05
C SER A 136 -7.51 11.74 -18.00
N LEU A 137 -8.44 12.55 -17.49
CA LEU A 137 -9.01 13.70 -18.17
C LEU A 137 -9.02 14.89 -17.20
N GLY A 138 -8.62 16.05 -17.65
CA GLY A 138 -8.58 17.24 -16.83
C GLY A 138 -9.01 18.50 -17.54
N TYR A 139 -9.45 19.48 -16.76
CA TYR A 139 -9.79 20.83 -17.17
C TYR A 139 -9.10 21.83 -16.23
N ASP A 140 -8.39 22.84 -16.77
CA ASP A 140 -7.63 23.83 -15.99
C ASP A 140 -7.83 25.23 -16.55
N ARG A 141 -8.72 26.00 -15.94
CA ARG A 141 -8.98 27.37 -16.33
C ARG A 141 -9.02 28.31 -15.13
N GLY A 142 -8.14 29.30 -15.15
CA GLY A 142 -8.07 30.34 -14.16
C GLY A 142 -7.79 29.81 -12.75
N ARG A 143 -8.81 29.81 -11.89
CA ARG A 143 -8.69 29.33 -10.50
C ARG A 143 -9.22 27.92 -10.30
N LEU A 144 -9.89 27.37 -11.30
CA LEU A 144 -10.49 26.03 -11.22
C LEU A 144 -9.66 25.01 -12.01
N ARG A 145 -9.25 23.92 -11.33
CA ARG A 145 -8.74 22.70 -11.97
C ARG A 145 -9.59 21.53 -11.50
N VAL A 146 -10.04 20.73 -12.44
CA VAL A 146 -10.78 19.50 -12.19
C VAL A 146 -10.09 18.37 -12.96
N GLU A 147 -9.92 17.21 -12.34
CA GLU A 147 -9.34 16.05 -12.97
C GLU A 147 -10.12 14.79 -12.57
N GLY A 148 -10.35 13.92 -13.55
CA GLY A 148 -10.85 12.57 -13.37
C GLY A 148 -9.77 11.55 -13.73
N PHE A 149 -9.72 10.46 -13.02
CA PHE A 149 -8.78 9.36 -13.21
C PHE A 149 -9.50 8.04 -13.06
N TYR A 150 -9.10 7.08 -13.86
CA TYR A 150 -9.46 5.67 -13.72
C TYR A 150 -8.26 4.80 -13.99
N SER A 151 -8.09 3.74 -13.20
CA SER A 151 -7.12 2.68 -13.49
C SER A 151 -7.67 1.31 -13.17
N ARG A 152 -7.19 0.32 -13.91
CA ARG A 152 -7.41 -1.09 -13.67
C ARG A 152 -6.07 -1.81 -13.64
N PHE A 153 -5.79 -2.43 -12.54
CA PHE A 153 -4.68 -3.34 -12.32
C PHE A 153 -5.21 -4.78 -12.37
N TYR A 154 -4.55 -5.65 -13.10
CA TYR A 154 -4.81 -7.09 -13.10
C TYR A 154 -3.49 -7.84 -12.96
N SER A 155 -3.46 -8.80 -12.07
CA SER A 155 -2.32 -9.71 -11.89
C SER A 155 -2.79 -11.13 -11.64
N ARG A 156 -2.13 -12.09 -12.27
CA ARG A 156 -2.22 -13.51 -11.94
C ARG A 156 -0.83 -14.03 -11.64
N THR A 157 -0.64 -14.60 -10.45
CA THR A 157 0.67 -15.03 -9.95
C THR A 157 0.58 -16.47 -9.48
N GLY A 158 1.50 -17.30 -9.93
CA GLY A 158 1.66 -18.66 -9.42
C GLY A 158 2.29 -18.65 -8.03
N VAL A 159 1.88 -19.61 -7.20
CA VAL A 159 2.46 -19.86 -5.88
C VAL A 159 3.23 -21.17 -5.93
N MET A 160 4.48 -21.14 -5.50
CA MET A 160 5.35 -22.32 -5.53
C MET A 160 4.82 -23.39 -4.57
N LEU A 161 4.57 -24.61 -5.06
CA LEU A 161 4.08 -25.72 -4.23
C LEU A 161 4.99 -26.03 -3.04
N SER A 162 6.30 -25.96 -3.25
CA SER A 162 7.29 -26.21 -2.20
C SER A 162 7.36 -25.11 -1.14
N ALA A 163 6.70 -23.96 -1.33
CA ALA A 163 6.58 -22.93 -0.29
C ALA A 163 5.52 -23.28 0.77
N GLN A 164 4.57 -24.17 0.44
CA GLN A 164 3.57 -24.61 1.41
C GLN A 164 4.23 -25.52 2.46
N MET A 165 4.10 -25.15 3.72
CA MET A 165 4.52 -25.96 4.83
C MET A 165 3.60 -27.18 4.92
N GLY A 166 4.19 -28.37 4.85
CA GLY A 166 3.48 -29.60 5.11
C GLY A 166 3.63 -30.00 6.58
N SER A 167 3.95 -31.28 6.82
CA SER A 167 4.37 -31.73 8.15
C SER A 167 5.74 -31.15 8.52
N GLU A 168 6.07 -31.14 9.81
CA GLU A 168 7.38 -30.75 10.33
C GLU A 168 8.51 -31.59 9.73
N ASP A 169 8.29 -32.90 9.60
CA ASP A 169 9.25 -33.82 8.97
C ASP A 169 9.55 -33.41 7.52
N LEU A 170 8.53 -33.05 6.75
CA LEU A 170 8.68 -32.60 5.37
C LEU A 170 9.43 -31.28 5.28
N LEU A 171 9.19 -30.36 6.21
CA LEU A 171 9.94 -29.11 6.31
C LEU A 171 11.41 -29.36 6.64
N ALA A 172 11.69 -30.22 7.65
CA ALA A 172 13.04 -30.61 8.04
C ALA A 172 13.80 -31.25 6.86
N GLU A 173 13.13 -32.11 6.11
CA GLU A 173 13.71 -32.75 4.91
C GLU A 173 14.05 -31.74 3.84
N ARG A 174 13.14 -30.77 3.55
CA ARG A 174 13.40 -29.70 2.57
C ARG A 174 14.57 -28.81 2.99
N ILE A 175 14.66 -28.45 4.27
CA ILE A 175 15.79 -27.68 4.81
C ILE A 175 17.09 -28.46 4.63
N ARG A 176 17.11 -29.75 4.96
CA ARG A 176 18.27 -30.60 4.79
C ARG A 176 18.72 -30.76 3.35
N LEU A 177 17.77 -30.84 2.40
CA LEU A 177 18.06 -30.92 0.97
C LEU A 177 18.51 -29.60 0.38
N GLY A 178 18.13 -28.46 0.97
CA GLY A 178 18.45 -27.12 0.50
C GLY A 178 17.88 -26.79 -0.88
N ARG A 179 16.91 -27.57 -1.38
CA ARG A 179 16.25 -27.38 -2.68
C ARG A 179 14.86 -28.01 -2.68
N PRO A 180 13.97 -27.65 -3.62
CA PRO A 180 12.69 -28.33 -3.82
C PRO A 180 12.89 -29.84 -4.11
N LEU A 181 11.95 -30.67 -3.65
CA LEU A 181 11.96 -32.11 -3.90
C LEU A 181 11.84 -32.45 -5.39
N HIS A 182 11.09 -31.64 -6.13
CA HIS A 182 10.89 -31.75 -7.56
C HIS A 182 11.11 -30.42 -8.25
N THR A 183 11.74 -30.47 -9.43
CA THR A 183 11.88 -29.33 -10.33
C THR A 183 11.47 -29.77 -11.74
N ASP A 184 10.48 -29.09 -12.31
CA ASP A 184 10.03 -29.27 -13.68
C ASP A 184 10.82 -28.37 -14.65
N PRO A 185 10.81 -28.65 -15.96
CA PRO A 185 11.31 -27.73 -16.96
C PRO A 185 10.62 -26.37 -16.89
N PHE A 186 11.30 -25.32 -17.40
CA PHE A 186 10.79 -23.96 -17.44
C PHE A 186 9.40 -23.89 -18.10
N SER A 187 8.47 -23.21 -17.45
CA SER A 187 7.11 -22.97 -17.92
C SER A 187 6.69 -21.50 -17.76
N ARG A 188 5.80 -21.04 -18.63
CA ARG A 188 5.03 -19.78 -18.48
C ARG A 188 3.60 -20.05 -18.01
N GLY A 189 3.23 -21.31 -17.85
CA GLY A 189 1.93 -21.71 -17.33
C GLY A 189 1.81 -21.37 -15.87
N ILE A 190 0.66 -20.79 -15.47
CA ILE A 190 0.31 -20.52 -14.09
C ILE A 190 -0.81 -21.49 -13.73
N ARG A 191 -0.51 -22.39 -12.82
CA ARG A 191 -1.42 -23.43 -12.31
C ARG A 191 -1.76 -23.21 -10.84
N PRO A 192 -2.83 -23.78 -10.30
CA PRO A 192 -3.01 -23.84 -8.85
C PRO A 192 -1.82 -24.51 -8.14
N PRO A 193 -1.37 -24.02 -6.99
CA PRO A 193 -1.89 -22.85 -6.30
C PRO A 193 -1.49 -21.55 -7.01
N CYS A 194 -2.44 -20.64 -7.13
CA CYS A 194 -2.20 -19.34 -7.75
C CYS A 194 -3.15 -18.29 -7.15
N GLN A 195 -2.77 -17.05 -7.34
CA GLN A 195 -3.54 -15.89 -6.94
C GLN A 195 -3.89 -15.06 -8.15
N GLU A 196 -5.11 -14.53 -8.17
CA GLU A 196 -5.60 -13.61 -9.18
C GLU A 196 -6.21 -12.38 -8.51
N VAL A 197 -5.83 -11.18 -8.97
CA VAL A 197 -6.28 -9.91 -8.40
C VAL A 197 -6.69 -8.97 -9.52
N THR A 198 -7.81 -8.29 -9.32
CA THR A 198 -8.25 -7.15 -10.13
C THR A 198 -8.52 -5.97 -9.21
N HIS A 199 -7.70 -4.93 -9.26
CA HIS A 199 -7.87 -3.71 -8.50
C HIS A 199 -8.23 -2.56 -9.42
N GLN A 200 -9.31 -1.85 -9.11
CA GLN A 200 -9.78 -0.70 -9.86
C GLN A 200 -9.82 0.53 -8.95
N ILE A 201 -9.36 1.66 -9.48
CA ILE A 201 -9.38 2.95 -8.79
C ILE A 201 -10.02 3.97 -9.72
N ALA A 202 -11.01 4.70 -9.24
CA ALA A 202 -11.52 5.89 -9.89
C ALA A 202 -11.54 7.06 -8.91
N PHE A 203 -11.11 8.25 -9.36
CA PHE A 203 -11.28 9.44 -8.56
C PHE A 203 -11.63 10.67 -9.40
N GLY A 204 -12.36 11.59 -8.76
CA GLY A 204 -12.49 12.97 -9.17
C GLY A 204 -11.79 13.86 -8.17
N ARG A 205 -11.00 14.83 -8.65
CA ARG A 205 -10.36 15.82 -7.81
C ARG A 205 -10.59 17.25 -8.35
N MET A 206 -10.73 18.18 -7.44
CA MET A 206 -10.92 19.60 -7.74
C MET A 206 -9.95 20.44 -6.92
N ARG A 207 -9.36 21.43 -7.56
CA ARG A 207 -8.63 22.51 -6.91
C ARG A 207 -9.26 23.83 -7.27
N LEU A 208 -9.67 24.60 -6.25
CA LEU A 208 -10.22 25.94 -6.39
C LEU A 208 -9.31 26.96 -5.73
N GLY A 209 -8.68 27.82 -6.52
CA GLY A 209 -7.91 28.97 -6.03
C GLY A 209 -8.81 30.07 -5.49
N MET A 210 -8.48 30.60 -4.32
CA MET A 210 -9.26 31.66 -3.63
C MET A 210 -8.81 33.06 -4.06
N LYS A 211 -9.72 34.04 -4.05
CA LYS A 211 -9.43 35.44 -4.44
C LYS A 211 -8.37 36.11 -3.58
N LYS A 212 -8.35 35.82 -2.28
CA LYS A 212 -7.43 36.40 -1.28
C LYS A 212 -6.22 35.53 -0.98
N GLY A 213 -5.84 34.65 -1.92
CA GLY A 213 -4.76 33.68 -1.76
C GLY A 213 -5.21 32.38 -1.06
N GLY A 214 -4.51 31.31 -1.32
CA GLY A 214 -4.84 29.96 -0.86
C GLY A 214 -5.69 29.18 -1.86
N SER A 215 -5.98 27.93 -1.49
CA SER A 215 -6.76 27.02 -2.32
C SER A 215 -7.53 26.01 -1.49
N ILE A 216 -8.65 25.55 -2.03
CA ILE A 216 -9.41 24.41 -1.54
C ILE A 216 -9.16 23.26 -2.51
N HIS A 217 -8.89 22.09 -1.97
CA HIS A 217 -8.72 20.84 -2.70
C HIS A 217 -9.74 19.83 -2.19
N TRP A 218 -10.44 19.22 -3.09
CA TRP A 218 -11.34 18.12 -2.81
C TRP A 218 -10.97 16.92 -3.69
N GLN A 219 -11.04 15.73 -3.12
CA GLN A 219 -10.89 14.47 -3.86
C GLN A 219 -11.90 13.46 -3.33
N SER A 220 -12.59 12.81 -4.25
CA SER A 220 -13.43 11.65 -3.98
C SER A 220 -12.89 10.47 -4.76
N THR A 221 -12.62 9.37 -4.05
CA THR A 221 -12.00 8.16 -4.60
C THR A 221 -12.89 6.97 -4.33
N TRP A 222 -13.10 6.15 -5.35
CA TRP A 222 -13.68 4.84 -5.26
C TRP A 222 -12.63 3.80 -5.63
N GLN A 223 -12.61 2.69 -4.89
CA GLN A 223 -11.77 1.54 -5.21
C GLN A 223 -12.58 0.26 -5.08
N LYS A 224 -12.27 -0.66 -5.96
CA LYS A 224 -12.80 -2.02 -5.96
C LYS A 224 -11.65 -2.99 -6.13
N ASP A 225 -11.58 -3.98 -5.25
CA ASP A 225 -10.56 -5.00 -5.28
C ASP A 225 -11.21 -6.39 -5.22
N ASP A 226 -10.96 -7.19 -6.24
CA ASP A 226 -11.41 -8.57 -6.36
C ASP A 226 -10.18 -9.48 -6.30
N ARG A 227 -10.09 -10.31 -5.27
CA ARG A 227 -9.01 -11.28 -5.06
C ARG A 227 -9.54 -12.70 -5.05
N GLN A 228 -8.88 -13.57 -5.80
CA GLN A 228 -9.15 -15.00 -5.79
C GLN A 228 -7.85 -15.77 -5.57
N GLU A 229 -7.91 -16.80 -4.75
CA GLU A 229 -6.80 -17.70 -4.49
C GLU A 229 -7.23 -19.14 -4.72
N ASN A 230 -6.53 -19.81 -5.62
CA ASN A 230 -6.79 -21.19 -5.98
C ASN A 230 -5.80 -22.12 -5.33
N ARG A 231 -6.28 -23.22 -4.76
CA ARG A 231 -5.46 -24.33 -4.25
C ARG A 231 -5.50 -25.52 -5.21
N VAL A 232 -4.53 -26.41 -5.10
CA VAL A 232 -4.67 -27.73 -5.70
C VAL A 232 -5.77 -28.48 -4.96
N ARG A 233 -6.79 -28.90 -5.70
CA ARG A 233 -7.93 -29.67 -5.18
C ARG A 233 -7.99 -31.03 -5.86
N ARG A 234 -8.55 -32.01 -5.18
CA ARG A 234 -8.69 -33.39 -5.69
C ARG A 234 -9.68 -33.47 -6.86
N LEU A 235 -10.76 -32.68 -6.84
CA LEU A 235 -11.83 -32.73 -7.83
C LEU A 235 -11.76 -31.57 -8.84
N ASP A 236 -11.72 -30.31 -8.36
CA ASP A 236 -11.70 -29.12 -9.22
C ASP A 236 -10.86 -28.00 -8.59
N SER A 237 -9.69 -27.78 -9.17
CA SER A 237 -8.76 -26.73 -8.74
C SER A 237 -9.09 -25.36 -9.32
N ASN A 238 -10.10 -25.22 -10.18
CA ASN A 238 -10.52 -23.93 -10.75
C ASN A 238 -11.47 -23.18 -9.81
N ILE A 239 -12.12 -23.88 -8.86
CA ILE A 239 -12.92 -23.21 -7.85
C ILE A 239 -11.96 -22.56 -6.84
N PRO A 240 -12.01 -21.23 -6.64
CA PRO A 240 -11.10 -20.57 -5.69
C PRO A 240 -11.36 -21.06 -4.27
N ALA A 241 -10.29 -21.18 -3.50
CA ALA A 241 -10.34 -21.46 -2.06
C ALA A 241 -10.65 -20.20 -1.25
N VAL A 242 -10.20 -19.04 -1.74
CA VAL A 242 -10.47 -17.72 -1.20
C VAL A 242 -11.02 -16.85 -2.32
N SER A 243 -12.11 -16.13 -2.05
CA SER A 243 -12.69 -15.15 -2.98
C SER A 243 -13.15 -13.93 -2.18
N LEU A 244 -12.37 -12.89 -2.18
CA LEU A 244 -12.63 -11.65 -1.45
C LEU A 244 -13.04 -10.55 -2.41
N HIS A 245 -13.93 -9.69 -1.96
CA HIS A 245 -14.47 -8.57 -2.70
C HIS A 245 -14.50 -7.34 -1.78
N LEU A 246 -13.65 -6.37 -2.05
CA LEU A 246 -13.53 -5.16 -1.25
C LEU A 246 -13.97 -3.95 -2.08
N ASN A 247 -14.82 -3.12 -1.50
CA ASN A 247 -15.14 -1.80 -2.00
C ASN A 247 -14.73 -0.74 -0.97
N SER A 248 -14.20 0.38 -1.45
CA SER A 248 -13.93 1.51 -0.58
C SER A 248 -14.30 2.83 -1.24
N PHE A 249 -14.75 3.79 -0.41
CA PHE A 249 -15.01 5.16 -0.78
C PHE A 249 -14.25 6.07 0.17
N GLN A 250 -13.47 6.99 -0.38
CA GLN A 250 -12.72 7.98 0.38
C GLN A 250 -13.07 9.38 -0.08
N HIS A 251 -13.31 10.29 0.85
CA HIS A 251 -13.48 11.70 0.58
C HIS A 251 -12.45 12.48 1.38
N LEU A 252 -11.76 13.41 0.73
CA LEU A 252 -10.74 14.26 1.31
C LEU A 252 -11.05 15.70 0.95
N LEU A 253 -11.08 16.56 1.96
CA LEU A 253 -11.19 18.01 1.80
C LEU A 253 -9.98 18.66 2.47
N ARG A 254 -9.31 19.57 1.76
CA ARG A 254 -8.12 20.26 2.24
C ARG A 254 -8.17 21.73 1.86
N TRP A 255 -7.93 22.58 2.82
CA TRP A 255 -7.69 24.01 2.63
C TRP A 255 -6.22 24.30 2.88
N LYS A 256 -5.58 25.07 1.99
CA LYS A 256 -4.18 25.51 2.09
C LYS A 256 -4.08 26.99 1.85
N ARG A 257 -3.26 27.68 2.64
CA ARG A 257 -2.95 29.09 2.46
C ARG A 257 -1.50 29.38 2.80
N ASP A 258 -0.85 30.14 1.92
CA ASP A 258 0.47 30.72 2.14
C ASP A 258 0.28 32.19 2.53
N TYR A 259 0.86 32.61 3.66
CA TYR A 259 0.77 33.99 4.18
C TYR A 259 2.11 34.43 4.74
N ARG A 260 2.79 35.34 4.01
CA ARG A 260 4.14 35.81 4.37
C ARG A 260 5.08 34.64 4.68
N SER A 261 5.54 34.54 5.93
CA SER A 261 6.42 33.46 6.39
C SER A 261 5.67 32.20 6.84
N TRP A 262 4.35 32.21 6.84
CA TRP A 262 3.52 31.08 7.25
C TRP A 262 2.91 30.32 6.06
N GLN A 263 2.92 29.02 6.16
CA GLN A 263 2.08 28.14 5.35
C GLN A 263 1.18 27.37 6.29
N VAL A 264 -0.12 27.45 6.07
CA VAL A 264 -1.13 26.77 6.90
C VAL A 264 -1.96 25.86 6.01
N GLU A 265 -2.18 24.65 6.50
CA GLU A 265 -3.05 23.66 5.87
C GLU A 265 -3.97 23.06 6.94
N ALA A 266 -5.25 22.89 6.61
CA ALA A 266 -6.20 22.16 7.41
C ALA A 266 -7.04 21.27 6.50
N GLY A 267 -7.44 20.11 7.01
CA GLY A 267 -8.24 19.20 6.20
C GLY A 267 -8.96 18.14 7.02
N GLY A 268 -9.80 17.41 6.31
CA GLY A 268 -10.53 16.26 6.84
C GLY A 268 -10.63 15.15 5.81
N GLN A 269 -10.82 13.96 6.31
CA GLN A 269 -10.94 12.73 5.53
C GLN A 269 -12.00 11.84 6.15
N VAL A 270 -12.79 11.22 5.27
CA VAL A 270 -13.69 10.11 5.65
C VAL A 270 -13.46 8.98 4.67
N MET A 271 -13.41 7.74 5.17
CA MET A 271 -13.27 6.54 4.36
C MET A 271 -14.23 5.46 4.84
N PHE A 272 -14.87 4.79 3.90
CA PHE A 272 -15.75 3.65 4.11
C PHE A 272 -15.18 2.46 3.36
N ILE A 273 -15.05 1.32 4.04
CA ILE A 273 -14.58 0.07 3.45
C ILE A 273 -15.61 -1.00 3.75
N GLU A 274 -15.88 -1.83 2.77
CA GLU A 274 -16.72 -3.03 2.89
C GLU A 274 -16.01 -4.20 2.24
N ASN A 275 -15.91 -5.32 2.94
CA ASN A 275 -15.32 -6.55 2.43
C ASN A 275 -16.28 -7.72 2.59
N HIS A 276 -16.48 -8.44 1.49
CA HIS A 276 -17.29 -9.63 1.43
C HIS A 276 -16.51 -10.82 0.89
N SER A 277 -16.61 -11.94 1.58
CA SER A 277 -16.20 -13.24 1.07
C SER A 277 -17.33 -13.84 0.23
N ARG A 278 -17.02 -14.22 -1.01
CA ARG A 278 -18.00 -14.85 -1.89
C ARG A 278 -18.24 -16.31 -1.47
N ALA A 279 -19.52 -16.72 -1.50
CA ALA A 279 -19.91 -18.09 -1.28
C ALA A 279 -19.45 -19.02 -2.42
N GLY A 280 -19.50 -20.34 -2.18
CA GLY A 280 -19.22 -21.37 -3.19
C GLY A 280 -17.75 -21.82 -3.25
N THR A 281 -16.87 -21.29 -2.40
CA THR A 281 -15.46 -21.71 -2.32
C THR A 281 -15.29 -23.11 -1.71
N GLY A 282 -16.24 -23.56 -0.89
CA GLY A 282 -16.15 -24.80 -0.11
C GLY A 282 -15.18 -24.72 1.07
N PHE A 283 -14.71 -23.51 1.42
CA PHE A 283 -13.90 -23.24 2.60
C PHE A 283 -14.51 -22.12 3.42
N VAL A 284 -14.29 -22.17 4.72
CA VAL A 284 -14.57 -21.03 5.61
C VAL A 284 -13.54 -19.94 5.30
N PRO A 285 -13.99 -18.69 5.08
CA PRO A 285 -13.07 -17.58 4.86
C PRO A 285 -12.12 -17.38 6.04
N VAL A 286 -10.84 -17.11 5.76
CA VAL A 286 -9.84 -16.82 6.80
C VAL A 286 -10.20 -15.58 7.60
N ILE A 287 -10.81 -14.58 6.93
CA ILE A 287 -11.31 -13.35 7.56
C ILE A 287 -12.83 -13.27 7.39
N PRO A 288 -13.57 -12.75 8.41
CA PRO A 288 -15.01 -12.54 8.31
C PRO A 288 -15.33 -11.40 7.34
N ASN A 289 -16.60 -11.29 6.93
CA ASN A 289 -17.09 -10.08 6.29
C ASN A 289 -16.98 -8.90 7.25
N TYR A 290 -16.67 -7.71 6.74
CA TYR A 290 -16.55 -6.54 7.60
C TYR A 290 -16.91 -5.25 6.87
N THR A 291 -17.29 -4.27 7.69
CA THR A 291 -17.37 -2.86 7.29
C THR A 291 -16.45 -2.04 8.19
N GLU A 292 -15.84 -1.03 7.61
CA GLU A 292 -14.97 -0.12 8.36
C GLU A 292 -15.27 1.33 7.98
N THR A 293 -15.37 2.19 8.99
CA THR A 293 -15.51 3.63 8.83
C THR A 293 -14.35 4.31 9.50
N GLN A 294 -13.64 5.13 8.76
CA GLN A 294 -12.56 5.98 9.28
C GLN A 294 -12.91 7.45 9.05
N ALA A 295 -12.65 8.30 10.04
CA ALA A 295 -12.74 9.74 9.91
C ALA A 295 -11.58 10.41 10.63
N GLY A 296 -11.07 11.51 10.06
CA GLY A 296 -9.97 12.23 10.67
C GLY A 296 -9.95 13.69 10.24
N ILE A 297 -9.49 14.55 11.15
CA ILE A 297 -9.25 15.97 10.90
C ILE A 297 -7.82 16.33 11.27
N TYR A 298 -7.21 17.23 10.53
CA TYR A 298 -5.83 17.63 10.78
C TYR A 298 -5.58 19.11 10.51
N GLY A 299 -4.49 19.60 11.14
CA GLY A 299 -3.90 20.90 10.86
C GLY A 299 -2.39 20.81 10.77
N ILE A 300 -1.79 21.56 9.84
CA ILE A 300 -0.35 21.67 9.65
C ILE A 300 0.01 23.14 9.55
N GLY A 301 1.02 23.59 10.32
CA GLY A 301 1.62 24.90 10.24
C GLY A 301 3.10 24.80 9.92
N LYS A 302 3.57 25.61 8.98
CA LYS A 302 5.01 25.76 8.66
C LYS A 302 5.37 27.23 8.74
N TYR A 303 6.48 27.51 9.41
CA TYR A 303 7.03 28.87 9.52
C TYR A 303 8.42 28.92 8.88
N HIS A 304 8.58 29.81 7.92
CA HIS A 304 9.82 29.99 7.19
C HIS A 304 10.70 31.06 7.86
N LEU A 305 11.90 30.65 8.24
CA LEU A 305 12.97 31.50 8.76
C LEU A 305 13.93 31.87 7.63
N ALA A 306 14.79 32.87 7.84
CA ALA A 306 15.78 33.31 6.85
C ALA A 306 16.76 32.17 6.43
N ARG A 307 17.11 31.27 7.35
CA ARG A 307 18.02 30.16 7.09
C ARG A 307 17.42 28.80 7.39
N GLY A 308 16.09 28.68 7.45
CA GLY A 308 15.47 27.41 7.78
C GLY A 308 13.95 27.50 7.90
N GLY A 309 13.38 26.59 8.68
CA GLY A 309 11.98 26.60 8.97
C GLY A 309 11.63 25.60 10.05
N VAL A 310 10.51 25.83 10.70
CA VAL A 310 9.89 24.90 11.65
C VAL A 310 8.52 24.52 11.15
N GLU A 311 8.10 23.32 11.49
CA GLU A 311 6.80 22.79 11.08
C GLU A 311 6.19 21.95 12.21
N ALA A 312 4.88 22.02 12.32
CA ALA A 312 4.12 21.23 13.27
C ALA A 312 2.83 20.74 12.61
N GLY A 313 2.42 19.53 12.93
CA GLY A 313 1.18 18.92 12.48
C GLY A 313 0.50 18.19 13.62
N LEU A 314 -0.82 18.24 13.65
CA LEU A 314 -1.69 17.51 14.56
C LEU A 314 -2.85 16.89 13.81
N ARG A 315 -3.23 15.68 14.19
CA ARG A 315 -4.38 14.98 13.61
C ARG A 315 -5.11 14.18 14.68
N LEU A 316 -6.42 14.17 14.57
CA LEU A 316 -7.34 13.36 15.36
C LEU A 316 -8.04 12.39 14.43
N ASP A 317 -8.03 11.11 14.77
CA ASP A 317 -8.66 10.05 13.99
C ASP A 317 -9.60 9.20 14.85
N MET A 318 -10.66 8.74 14.20
CA MET A 318 -11.56 7.70 14.69
C MET A 318 -11.71 6.61 13.64
N GLN A 319 -11.75 5.37 14.09
CA GLN A 319 -12.02 4.20 13.26
C GLN A 319 -12.99 3.27 13.97
N GLU A 320 -14.01 2.83 13.26
CA GLU A 320 -14.93 1.77 13.72
C GLU A 320 -14.91 0.64 12.70
N THR A 321 -14.65 -0.58 13.19
CA THR A 321 -14.64 -1.81 12.38
C THR A 321 -15.70 -2.75 12.94
N ARG A 322 -16.58 -3.25 12.09
CA ARG A 322 -17.62 -4.24 12.41
C ARG A 322 -17.39 -5.46 11.56
N ALA A 323 -17.15 -6.60 12.20
CA ALA A 323 -16.87 -7.87 11.55
C ALA A 323 -17.89 -8.91 11.95
N SER A 324 -18.29 -9.77 11.01
CA SER A 324 -19.23 -10.85 11.25
C SER A 324 -18.97 -12.02 10.28
N GLY A 325 -18.89 -13.23 10.82
CA GLY A 325 -18.65 -14.45 10.06
C GLY A 325 -19.04 -15.69 10.86
N TYR A 326 -18.80 -16.86 10.26
CA TYR A 326 -18.99 -18.15 10.90
C TYR A 326 -17.69 -18.94 10.82
N ASP A 327 -17.36 -19.64 11.89
CA ASP A 327 -16.22 -20.55 11.89
C ASP A 327 -16.56 -21.90 11.22
N TRP A 328 -15.61 -22.82 11.20
CA TRP A 328 -15.79 -24.15 10.60
C TRP A 328 -16.80 -25.03 11.34
N THR A 329 -17.18 -24.68 12.58
CA THR A 329 -18.25 -25.37 13.33
C THR A 329 -19.62 -24.77 13.06
N GLY A 330 -19.70 -23.66 12.31
CA GLY A 330 -20.91 -22.89 12.08
C GLY A 330 -21.22 -21.91 13.22
N SER A 331 -20.30 -21.74 14.18
CA SER A 331 -20.45 -20.78 15.28
C SER A 331 -20.17 -19.35 14.78
N PRO A 332 -21.03 -18.36 15.15
CA PRO A 332 -20.79 -16.98 14.75
C PRO A 332 -19.58 -16.40 15.51
N TYR A 333 -18.77 -15.61 14.80
CA TYR A 333 -17.65 -14.86 15.37
C TYR A 333 -17.51 -13.49 14.72
N GLY A 334 -16.75 -12.61 15.36
CA GLY A 334 -16.58 -11.23 14.94
C GLY A 334 -16.85 -10.26 16.07
N GLY A 335 -17.26 -9.04 15.74
CA GLY A 335 -17.57 -8.01 16.73
C GLY A 335 -17.35 -6.61 16.21
N THR A 336 -17.54 -5.63 17.10
CA THR A 336 -17.31 -4.21 16.80
C THR A 336 -16.12 -3.71 17.60
N ARG A 337 -15.18 -3.06 16.92
CA ARG A 337 -14.00 -2.41 17.54
C ARG A 337 -13.97 -0.94 17.16
N LYS A 338 -13.64 -0.11 18.15
CA LYS A 338 -13.49 1.35 17.98
C LYS A 338 -12.12 1.79 18.45
N PHE A 339 -11.46 2.61 17.62
CA PHE A 339 -10.14 3.14 17.87
C PHE A 339 -10.16 4.65 17.70
N ASN A 340 -9.75 5.38 18.75
CA ASN A 340 -9.59 6.83 18.70
C ASN A 340 -8.14 7.17 19.02
N ASN A 341 -7.48 7.89 18.15
CA ASN A 341 -6.06 8.16 18.31
C ASN A 341 -5.69 9.56 17.82
N VAL A 342 -4.54 10.00 18.31
CA VAL A 342 -3.91 11.26 17.95
C VAL A 342 -2.60 10.95 17.21
N SER A 343 -2.32 11.68 16.14
CA SER A 343 -1.00 11.73 15.50
C SER A 343 -0.48 13.15 15.57
N TYR A 344 0.81 13.32 15.79
CA TYR A 344 1.44 14.63 15.70
C TYR A 344 2.84 14.51 15.12
N SER A 345 3.34 15.63 14.60
CA SER A 345 4.72 15.76 14.17
C SER A 345 5.21 17.18 14.42
N LEU A 346 6.43 17.27 14.92
CA LEU A 346 7.18 18.51 15.11
C LEU A 346 8.50 18.36 14.39
N GLY A 347 8.84 19.30 13.52
CA GLY A 347 10.06 19.23 12.76
C GLY A 347 10.62 20.59 12.40
N GLY A 348 11.82 20.55 11.85
CA GLY A 348 12.45 21.73 11.32
C GLY A 348 13.71 21.41 10.53
N HIS A 349 14.16 22.41 9.82
CA HIS A 349 15.42 22.36 9.11
C HIS A 349 16.16 23.67 9.26
N TYR A 350 17.46 23.62 9.24
CA TYR A 350 18.31 24.78 9.34
C TYR A 350 19.53 24.66 8.43
N GLN A 351 19.84 25.74 7.69
CA GLN A 351 21.03 25.85 6.85
C GLN A 351 22.20 26.33 7.72
N LEU A 352 23.00 25.39 8.21
CA LEU A 352 24.16 25.69 9.06
C LEU A 352 25.21 26.52 8.32
N SER A 353 25.42 26.21 7.03
CA SER A 353 26.28 26.96 6.12
C SER A 353 25.79 26.81 4.69
N ARG A 354 26.46 27.41 3.70
CA ARG A 354 26.09 27.23 2.28
C ARG A 354 26.12 25.76 1.82
N ARG A 355 26.85 24.89 2.50
CA ARG A 355 27.05 23.47 2.14
C ARG A 355 26.36 22.50 3.08
N TRP A 356 26.05 22.90 4.32
CA TRP A 356 25.51 22.02 5.35
C TRP A 356 24.07 22.36 5.71
N ARG A 357 23.21 21.35 5.66
CA ARG A 357 21.81 21.46 6.08
C ARG A 357 21.49 20.37 7.10
N LEU A 358 20.92 20.76 8.23
CA LEU A 358 20.36 19.88 9.25
C LEU A 358 18.84 19.86 9.11
N THR A 359 18.26 18.68 9.19
CA THR A 359 16.80 18.48 9.27
C THR A 359 16.53 17.54 10.43
N SER A 360 15.54 17.83 11.26
CA SER A 360 15.14 16.95 12.36
C SER A 360 13.62 16.94 12.50
N ASN A 361 13.04 15.75 12.74
CA ASN A 361 11.61 15.56 12.93
C ASN A 361 11.39 14.57 14.08
N PHE A 362 10.40 14.87 14.92
CA PHE A 362 9.86 13.99 15.93
C PHE A 362 8.35 13.86 15.73
N GLY A 363 7.79 12.67 15.89
CA GLY A 363 6.35 12.48 15.72
C GLY A 363 5.83 11.19 16.32
N LEU A 364 4.51 11.16 16.45
CA LEU A 364 3.70 10.01 16.81
C LEU A 364 2.81 9.64 15.64
N ALA A 365 2.92 8.41 15.18
CA ALA A 365 2.00 7.77 14.26
C ALA A 365 1.35 6.55 14.92
N TRP A 366 0.18 6.15 14.44
CA TRP A 366 -0.56 5.01 14.95
C TRP A 366 -1.18 4.19 13.82
N ARG A 367 -1.53 2.94 14.11
CA ARG A 367 -2.44 2.14 13.29
C ARG A 367 -3.40 1.32 14.17
N ALA A 368 -4.60 1.07 13.68
CA ALA A 368 -5.47 0.06 14.25
C ALA A 368 -5.01 -1.35 13.82
N PRO A 369 -5.28 -2.38 14.62
CA PRO A 369 -5.21 -3.75 14.14
C PRO A 369 -6.18 -3.95 12.96
N HIS A 370 -5.73 -4.63 11.91
CA HIS A 370 -6.60 -4.99 10.79
C HIS A 370 -7.54 -6.14 11.13
N VAL A 371 -8.61 -6.30 10.35
CA VAL A 371 -9.57 -7.41 10.55
C VAL A 371 -8.87 -8.77 10.48
N TYR A 372 -7.85 -8.93 9.63
CA TYR A 372 -7.02 -10.12 9.60
C TYR A 372 -6.33 -10.38 10.95
N GLU A 373 -5.75 -9.37 11.59
CA GLU A 373 -5.08 -9.50 12.90
C GLU A 373 -6.09 -9.74 14.03
N LEU A 374 -7.27 -9.12 13.96
CA LEU A 374 -8.30 -9.24 15.00
C LEU A 374 -9.09 -10.56 14.92
N TYR A 375 -9.41 -11.03 13.71
CA TYR A 375 -10.46 -12.01 13.51
C TYR A 375 -10.10 -13.14 12.52
N SER A 376 -8.83 -13.27 12.06
CA SER A 376 -8.49 -14.43 11.23
C SER A 376 -8.75 -15.74 12.00
N ASN A 377 -9.31 -16.71 11.28
CA ASN A 377 -9.62 -18.03 11.85
C ASN A 377 -9.65 -19.09 10.71
N GLY A 378 -8.48 -19.46 10.22
CA GLY A 378 -8.41 -20.40 9.09
C GLY A 378 -7.02 -20.61 8.55
N ASN A 379 -6.92 -21.45 7.52
CA ASN A 379 -5.66 -21.76 6.85
C ASN A 379 -5.34 -20.71 5.79
N GLU A 380 -4.19 -20.09 5.92
CA GLU A 380 -3.62 -19.21 4.91
C GLU A 380 -3.13 -19.99 3.70
N LEU A 381 -3.37 -19.46 2.48
CA LEU A 381 -3.03 -20.17 1.25
C LEU A 381 -1.51 -20.27 1.04
N GLY A 382 -0.80 -19.18 1.27
CA GLY A 382 0.64 -19.07 0.97
C GLY A 382 1.49 -19.98 1.85
N SER A 383 1.29 -19.89 3.15
CA SER A 383 2.05 -20.67 4.14
C SER A 383 1.46 -22.05 4.43
N GLY A 384 0.15 -22.21 4.24
CA GLY A 384 -0.60 -23.41 4.68
C GLY A 384 -0.78 -23.48 6.20
N MET A 385 -0.39 -22.47 6.93
CA MET A 385 -0.53 -22.39 8.39
C MET A 385 -1.95 -22.00 8.79
N PHE A 386 -2.42 -22.50 9.93
CA PHE A 386 -3.65 -22.04 10.53
C PHE A 386 -3.37 -20.74 11.31
N VAL A 387 -4.03 -19.67 10.92
CA VAL A 387 -3.87 -18.36 11.55
C VAL A 387 -5.08 -18.04 12.40
N ARG A 388 -4.84 -17.54 13.62
CA ARG A 388 -5.87 -17.10 14.56
C ARG A 388 -5.58 -15.69 15.02
N GLY A 389 -6.56 -14.79 14.83
CA GLY A 389 -6.50 -13.41 15.30
C GLY A 389 -6.78 -13.29 16.79
N ASP A 390 -6.48 -12.11 17.32
CA ASP A 390 -6.81 -11.73 18.69
C ASP A 390 -7.69 -10.46 18.70
N SER A 391 -8.96 -10.64 19.03
CA SER A 391 -9.94 -9.54 19.07
C SER A 391 -9.69 -8.53 20.21
N ALA A 392 -8.81 -8.83 21.17
CA ALA A 392 -8.46 -7.93 22.27
C ALA A 392 -7.36 -6.93 21.94
N MET A 393 -6.71 -7.05 20.78
CA MET A 393 -5.60 -6.16 20.37
C MET A 393 -5.95 -4.68 20.45
N HIS A 394 -4.97 -3.87 20.77
CA HIS A 394 -5.02 -2.42 20.81
C HIS A 394 -4.25 -1.81 19.62
N SER A 395 -4.42 -0.49 19.42
CA SER A 395 -3.68 0.25 18.40
C SER A 395 -2.17 0.20 18.65
N GLU A 396 -1.38 -0.02 17.60
CA GLU A 396 0.05 0.26 17.64
C GLU A 396 0.30 1.76 17.63
N ARG A 397 1.28 2.21 18.40
CA ARG A 397 1.74 3.60 18.45
C ARG A 397 3.24 3.67 18.28
N SER A 398 3.70 4.48 17.36
CA SER A 398 5.12 4.62 17.03
C SER A 398 5.58 6.05 17.29
N TYR A 399 6.49 6.21 18.25
CA TYR A 399 7.22 7.44 18.50
C TYR A 399 8.53 7.39 17.74
N LYS A 400 8.73 8.32 16.82
CA LYS A 400 9.89 8.32 15.94
C LYS A 400 10.59 9.66 15.92
N TRP A 401 11.92 9.64 16.09
CA TRP A 401 12.80 10.77 15.90
C TRP A 401 13.75 10.48 14.74
N ILE A 402 13.80 11.37 13.76
CA ILE A 402 14.66 11.26 12.57
C ILE A 402 15.46 12.55 12.45
N SER A 403 16.77 12.44 12.27
CA SER A 403 17.64 13.58 11.96
C SER A 403 18.52 13.26 10.76
N SER A 404 18.65 14.23 9.86
CA SER A 404 19.47 14.14 8.65
C SER A 404 20.42 15.31 8.56
N LEU A 405 21.71 15.03 8.43
CA LEU A 405 22.74 16.02 8.14
C LEU A 405 23.19 15.84 6.69
N ARG A 406 22.95 16.84 5.86
CA ARG A 406 23.32 16.83 4.44
C ARG A 406 24.44 17.82 4.16
N TYR A 407 25.47 17.35 3.48
CA TYR A 407 26.52 18.16 2.86
C TYR A 407 26.37 18.14 1.35
N GLY A 408 26.64 19.28 0.70
CA GLY A 408 26.71 19.37 -0.77
C GLY A 408 27.49 20.59 -1.20
N ASP A 409 28.43 20.43 -2.16
CA ASP A 409 29.23 21.51 -2.71
C ASP A 409 29.19 21.60 -4.25
N GLY A 410 28.31 20.86 -4.87
CA GLY A 410 28.14 20.76 -6.32
C GLY A 410 28.92 19.60 -6.95
N MET A 411 30.05 19.17 -6.33
CA MET A 411 30.81 18.00 -6.77
C MET A 411 30.47 16.75 -5.93
N PHE A 412 30.34 16.92 -4.62
CA PHE A 412 29.99 15.84 -3.69
C PHE A 412 28.68 16.12 -2.97
N SER A 413 27.91 15.07 -2.73
CA SER A 413 26.71 15.09 -1.87
C SER A 413 26.78 13.92 -0.90
N VAL A 414 26.74 14.23 0.41
CA VAL A 414 26.73 13.24 1.49
C VAL A 414 25.51 13.48 2.35
N CYS A 415 24.79 12.42 2.71
CA CYS A 415 23.68 12.48 3.63
C CYS A 415 23.90 11.46 4.75
N LEU A 416 23.89 11.92 5.99
CA LEU A 416 23.90 11.09 7.18
C LEU A 416 22.54 11.14 7.83
N ASP A 417 21.84 10.00 7.89
CA ASP A 417 20.55 9.85 8.51
C ASP A 417 20.67 9.03 9.79
N GLY A 418 20.15 9.56 10.90
CA GLY A 418 19.97 8.84 12.16
C GLY A 418 18.49 8.80 12.55
N TYR A 419 18.04 7.68 13.12
CA TYR A 419 16.68 7.59 13.64
C TYR A 419 16.61 6.75 14.91
N LEU A 420 15.65 7.09 15.75
CA LEU A 420 15.23 6.33 16.92
C LEU A 420 13.72 6.10 16.82
N GLN A 421 13.28 4.89 17.14
CA GLN A 421 11.86 4.54 17.07
C GLN A 421 11.49 3.62 18.22
N TRP A 422 10.41 3.98 18.94
CA TRP A 422 9.74 3.14 19.92
C TRP A 422 8.35 2.81 19.43
N VAL A 423 7.96 1.55 19.55
CA VAL A 423 6.62 1.10 19.17
C VAL A 423 5.98 0.46 20.39
N ASP A 424 4.88 1.06 20.81
CA ASP A 424 4.00 0.53 21.84
C ASP A 424 2.90 -0.31 21.20
N GLY A 425 2.61 -1.48 21.81
CA GLY A 425 1.60 -2.41 21.29
C GLY A 425 1.95 -3.04 19.95
N TYR A 426 3.25 -3.32 19.67
CA TYR A 426 3.68 -3.91 18.41
C TYR A 426 2.98 -5.25 18.13
N ILE A 427 2.24 -5.33 17.01
CA ILE A 427 1.50 -6.51 16.58
C ILE A 427 2.42 -7.40 15.76
N TYR A 428 2.53 -8.67 16.12
CA TYR A 428 3.32 -9.66 15.41
C TYR A 428 2.65 -11.03 15.47
N GLU A 429 2.98 -11.89 14.54
CA GLU A 429 2.53 -13.27 14.54
C GLU A 429 3.43 -14.10 15.44
N LEU A 430 2.81 -14.87 16.32
CA LEU A 430 3.50 -15.80 17.20
C LEU A 430 3.27 -17.22 16.68
N SER A 431 4.34 -17.94 16.34
CA SER A 431 4.27 -19.36 16.04
C SER A 431 4.14 -20.16 17.34
N LEU A 432 3.06 -20.94 17.47
CA LEU A 432 2.83 -21.80 18.61
C LEU A 432 3.55 -23.15 18.50
N ILE A 433 4.21 -23.45 17.39
CA ILE A 433 4.95 -24.72 17.19
C ILE A 433 6.04 -24.90 18.25
N HIS A 434 6.71 -23.82 18.65
CA HIS A 434 7.76 -23.88 19.69
C HIS A 434 7.23 -23.81 21.13
N ILE A 435 5.95 -23.53 21.34
CA ILE A 435 5.34 -23.44 22.69
C ILE A 435 4.77 -24.80 23.10
N SER A 436 4.38 -25.66 22.16
CA SER A 436 3.79 -26.97 22.41
C SER A 436 4.81 -28.11 22.58
N GLU A 437 6.07 -27.89 22.25
CA GLU A 437 7.13 -28.87 22.52
C GLU A 437 7.78 -28.60 23.88
N PRO A 438 7.70 -29.55 24.84
CA PRO A 438 8.55 -29.46 26.01
C PRO A 438 9.99 -29.58 25.52
N THR A 439 10.82 -28.59 25.77
CA THR A 439 12.27 -28.64 25.58
C THR A 439 12.78 -29.91 26.23
N ARG A 440 13.07 -30.95 25.44
CA ARG A 440 13.89 -32.04 25.91
C ARG A 440 15.29 -31.48 26.14
N PRO A 441 15.84 -31.54 27.36
CA PRO A 441 17.22 -31.15 27.55
C PRO A 441 18.10 -32.08 26.73
N LEU A 442 18.95 -31.50 25.93
CA LEU A 442 20.01 -32.18 25.21
C LEU A 442 21.00 -32.82 26.21
#